data_9dde16cc5dd6a2892b3ebf2fe5e7df4e
#
_entry.id   9dde16cc5dd6a2892b3ebf2fe5e7df4e
#
_cell.length_a   1.000
_cell.length_b   1.000
_cell.length_c   1.000
_cell.angle_alpha   90.00
_cell.angle_beta   90.00
_cell.angle_gamma   90.00
#
_symmetry.space_group_name_H-M   'P 1'
#
loop_
_entity.id
_entity.type
_entity.pdbx_description
1 polymer ?
#
loop_
_entity_poly.entity_id
_entity_poly.type
_entity_poly.pdbx_seq_one_letter_code
_entity_poly.pdbx_strand_id
1 'polypeptide(L)'
;MTIMELREKRNKAWEAAKAFVETRRDKDGLLSEEDAKTYAQMEKKVQDYGAEIERMEAMTAMDAQLSKPTSTPITNQPMNANPGAVKPKTGRASEAYAKDMLTAMRSNFKRISNVLQEGVDADGGYLVPEEYDRRLIQALEESNIMRQLATHITTAGERKINIAATTPAAAWIEEGGALTFGDATFDQILMDAHKLHVAIKVTEELLYDNAFNLESYIITQFGKALGNAEEDAFLNGDGVGKPLGVFAANGGAEVGVTAASATAITADEIINLVYSLKRPYRKNAVFVMNDQTIAALRKLKDGNQAFLWQPSMQAGEPDRLFGYPVYTSPYVPTIAAGKPVIAFGDFKYYNIGDRGTRSFSELKELFAGNGMVGFVAKERVD
;
A
#
# COMPACT_ATOMS: atom_id res chain seq x y z
N MET A 1 8.61 36.23 30.17
CA MET A 1 9.93 35.89 29.64
C MET A 1 9.81 34.51 29.04
N THR A 2 10.22 34.32 27.81
CA THR A 2 10.10 33.00 27.13
C THR A 2 11.28 32.08 27.49
N ILE A 3 11.10 30.78 27.35
CA ILE A 3 12.17 29.79 27.58
C ILE A 3 13.37 30.08 26.68
N MET A 4 13.15 30.54 25.45
CA MET A 4 14.24 30.95 24.56
C MET A 4 15.04 32.13 25.07
N GLU A 5 14.37 33.15 25.56
CA GLU A 5 15.05 34.33 26.16
C GLU A 5 15.87 33.96 27.40
N LEU A 6 15.38 33.02 28.23
CA LEU A 6 16.12 32.53 29.37
C LEU A 6 17.36 31.71 28.99
N ARG A 7 17.24 30.87 27.93
CA ARG A 7 18.38 30.13 27.37
C ARG A 7 19.45 31.06 26.82
N GLU A 8 19.05 32.13 26.12
CA GLU A 8 20.01 33.15 25.64
C GLU A 8 20.71 33.88 26.79
N LYS A 9 19.97 34.26 27.84
CA LYS A 9 20.56 34.91 29.02
C LYS A 9 21.52 33.99 29.75
N ARG A 10 21.18 32.68 29.89
CA ARG A 10 22.07 31.67 30.45
C ARG A 10 23.37 31.55 29.67
N ASN A 11 23.29 31.49 28.34
CA ASN A 11 24.46 31.39 27.48
C ASN A 11 25.34 32.66 27.57
N LYS A 12 24.76 33.85 27.55
CA LYS A 12 25.49 35.11 27.72
C LYS A 12 26.17 35.22 29.11
N ALA A 13 25.48 34.75 30.15
CA ALA A 13 26.06 34.72 31.50
C ALA A 13 27.22 33.73 31.59
N TRP A 14 27.12 32.58 30.90
CA TRP A 14 28.18 31.57 30.85
C TRP A 14 29.39 32.04 30.06
N GLU A 15 29.19 32.68 28.91
CA GLU A 15 30.28 33.28 28.13
C GLU A 15 31.01 34.38 28.90
N ALA A 16 30.25 35.23 29.62
CA ALA A 16 30.84 36.25 30.48
C ALA A 16 31.66 35.65 31.62
N ALA A 17 31.17 34.54 32.23
CA ALA A 17 31.90 33.84 33.29
C ALA A 17 33.21 33.22 32.77
N LYS A 18 33.18 32.62 31.57
CA LYS A 18 34.39 32.08 30.91
C LYS A 18 35.42 33.18 30.61
N ALA A 19 34.96 34.25 29.97
CA ALA A 19 35.84 35.36 29.63
C ALA A 19 36.45 36.01 30.88
N PHE A 20 35.67 36.07 31.99
CA PHE A 20 36.17 36.56 33.26
C PHE A 20 37.31 35.68 33.81
N VAL A 21 37.16 34.36 33.78
CA VAL A 21 38.21 33.40 34.23
C VAL A 21 39.46 33.50 33.36
N GLU A 22 39.29 33.61 32.04
CA GLU A 22 40.45 33.70 31.12
C GLU A 22 41.24 34.99 31.29
N THR A 23 40.58 36.11 31.60
CA THR A 23 41.24 37.43 31.76
C THR A 23 41.86 37.65 33.14
N ARG A 24 41.45 36.89 34.17
CA ARG A 24 41.84 37.08 35.59
C ARG A 24 42.71 35.96 36.17
N ARG A 25 43.08 34.93 35.36
CA ARG A 25 44.05 33.93 35.79
C ARG A 25 45.44 34.54 35.92
N ASP A 26 46.08 34.24 37.06
CA ASP A 26 47.48 34.60 37.32
C ASP A 26 48.43 33.67 36.54
N LYS A 27 49.74 33.96 36.59
CA LYS A 27 50.79 33.18 35.90
C LYS A 27 50.81 31.70 36.33
N ASP A 28 50.30 31.39 37.48
CA ASP A 28 50.17 30.05 38.06
C ASP A 28 48.78 29.40 37.77
N GLY A 29 47.91 30.07 37.01
CA GLY A 29 46.59 29.56 36.60
C GLY A 29 45.51 29.65 37.68
N LEU A 30 45.78 30.30 38.81
CA LEU A 30 44.83 30.46 39.91
C LEU A 30 44.13 31.79 39.87
N LEU A 31 42.88 31.85 40.42
CA LEU A 31 42.12 33.09 40.62
C LEU A 31 42.42 33.68 41.99
N SER A 32 42.43 34.99 42.13
CA SER A 32 42.47 35.64 43.42
C SER A 32 41.25 35.34 44.28
N GLU A 33 41.31 35.48 45.58
CA GLU A 33 40.19 35.18 46.50
C GLU A 33 38.94 36.05 46.22
N GLU A 34 39.13 37.30 45.79
CA GLU A 34 38.06 38.21 45.38
C GLU A 34 37.47 37.81 44.02
N ASP A 35 38.32 37.44 43.05
CA ASP A 35 37.87 37.00 41.73
C ASP A 35 37.15 35.65 41.80
N ALA A 36 37.56 34.74 42.69
CA ALA A 36 36.88 33.48 42.95
C ALA A 36 35.47 33.69 43.53
N LYS A 37 35.28 34.67 44.44
CA LYS A 37 33.93 35.05 44.91
C LYS A 37 33.05 35.62 43.80
N THR A 38 33.64 36.43 42.95
CA THR A 38 32.91 37.02 41.79
C THR A 38 32.54 35.95 40.78
N TYR A 39 33.42 35.02 40.48
CA TYR A 39 33.13 33.87 39.63
C TYR A 39 32.01 32.98 40.18
N ALA A 40 32.04 32.69 41.50
CA ALA A 40 30.98 31.94 42.16
C ALA A 40 29.59 32.60 42.05
N GLN A 41 29.54 33.95 42.08
CA GLN A 41 28.30 34.66 41.84
C GLN A 41 27.82 34.58 40.39
N MET A 42 28.74 34.57 39.41
CA MET A 42 28.40 34.39 37.98
C MET A 42 27.92 32.95 37.72
N GLU A 43 28.60 31.97 38.29
CA GLU A 43 28.20 30.56 38.19
C GLU A 43 26.82 30.34 38.81
N LYS A 44 26.55 30.94 39.99
CA LYS A 44 25.23 30.84 40.61
C LYS A 44 24.12 31.42 39.70
N LYS A 45 24.36 32.53 39.03
CA LYS A 45 23.39 33.07 38.05
C LYS A 45 23.11 32.13 36.90
N VAL A 46 24.11 31.42 36.40
CA VAL A 46 23.93 30.40 35.33
C VAL A 46 23.09 29.22 35.83
N GLN A 47 23.32 28.78 37.07
CA GLN A 47 22.54 27.73 37.73
C GLN A 47 21.09 28.17 37.97
N ASP A 48 20.88 29.42 38.45
CA ASP A 48 19.54 29.99 38.67
C ASP A 48 18.73 30.04 37.37
N TYR A 49 19.35 30.47 36.26
CA TYR A 49 18.70 30.41 34.94
C TYR A 49 18.41 29.01 34.49
N GLY A 50 19.28 28.03 34.78
CA GLY A 50 19.05 26.61 34.50
C GLY A 50 17.81 26.07 35.22
N ALA A 51 17.74 26.30 36.53
CA ALA A 51 16.61 25.87 37.35
C ALA A 51 15.28 26.53 36.95
N GLU A 52 15.29 27.78 36.48
CA GLU A 52 14.09 28.45 36.00
C GLU A 52 13.62 27.92 34.66
N ILE A 53 14.55 27.55 33.74
CA ILE A 53 14.22 26.89 32.49
C ILE A 53 13.56 25.52 32.75
N GLU A 54 14.15 24.70 33.61
CA GLU A 54 13.58 23.40 33.98
C GLU A 54 12.18 23.53 34.61
N ARG A 55 11.97 24.54 35.43
CA ARG A 55 10.67 24.82 36.04
C ARG A 55 9.62 25.20 34.99
N MET A 56 9.97 26.07 34.04
CA MET A 56 9.06 26.43 32.95
C MET A 56 8.77 25.29 31.98
N GLU A 57 9.75 24.43 31.71
CA GLU A 57 9.56 23.21 30.91
C GLU A 57 8.64 22.23 31.61
N ALA A 58 8.82 22.02 32.91
CA ALA A 58 7.95 21.18 33.74
C ALA A 58 6.51 21.71 33.80
N MET A 59 6.32 23.05 33.93
CA MET A 59 5.01 23.68 33.85
C MET A 59 4.34 23.46 32.50
N THR A 60 5.07 23.66 31.42
CA THR A 60 4.53 23.49 30.06
C THR A 60 4.15 22.02 29.81
N ALA A 61 4.94 21.07 30.32
CA ALA A 61 4.63 19.65 30.24
C ALA A 61 3.39 19.28 31.09
N MET A 62 3.23 19.88 32.26
CA MET A 62 2.08 19.67 33.13
C MET A 62 0.81 20.29 32.54
N ASP A 63 0.88 21.48 31.97
CA ASP A 63 -0.23 22.10 31.24
C ASP A 63 -0.67 21.25 30.04
N ALA A 64 0.27 20.66 29.30
CA ALA A 64 -0.01 19.76 28.21
C ALA A 64 -0.68 18.43 28.69
N GLN A 65 -0.39 18.00 29.91
CA GLN A 65 -1.07 16.84 30.53
C GLN A 65 -2.48 17.21 31.03
N LEU A 66 -2.63 18.36 31.66
CA LEU A 66 -3.90 18.84 32.20
C LEU A 66 -4.88 19.30 31.12
N SER A 67 -4.38 19.75 29.98
CA SER A 67 -5.22 20.11 28.83
C SER A 67 -5.82 18.90 28.11
N LYS A 68 -5.35 17.69 28.41
CA LYS A 68 -6.01 16.46 27.90
C LYS A 68 -7.30 16.25 28.67
N PRO A 69 -8.46 16.15 27.97
CA PRO A 69 -9.74 15.93 28.64
C PRO A 69 -9.72 14.61 29.40
N THR A 70 -9.92 14.67 30.73
CA THR A 70 -9.92 13.52 31.64
C THR A 70 -11.25 12.78 31.67
N SER A 71 -12.29 13.28 31.01
CA SER A 71 -13.58 12.61 30.87
C SER A 71 -14.19 12.88 29.50
N THR A 72 -14.58 11.83 28.80
CA THR A 72 -15.55 11.93 27.73
C THR A 72 -16.91 12.24 28.36
N PRO A 73 -17.56 13.37 28.00
CA PRO A 73 -18.91 13.62 28.49
C PRO A 73 -19.83 12.52 27.99
N ILE A 74 -20.55 11.86 28.92
CA ILE A 74 -21.64 10.94 28.61
C ILE A 74 -22.79 11.80 28.12
N THR A 75 -22.79 12.18 26.86
CA THR A 75 -23.91 12.78 26.20
C THR A 75 -24.60 11.69 25.41
N ASN A 76 -25.76 11.25 25.90
CA ASN A 76 -26.78 10.55 25.12
C ASN A 76 -27.24 11.49 24.00
N GLN A 77 -26.49 11.61 22.93
CA GLN A 77 -26.98 12.19 21.70
C GLN A 77 -27.07 11.11 20.63
N PRO A 78 -28.22 11.00 19.95
CA PRO A 78 -28.34 10.10 18.82
C PRO A 78 -27.48 10.64 17.66
N MET A 79 -26.56 9.81 17.25
CA MET A 79 -25.91 9.71 15.94
C MET A 79 -25.87 11.00 15.08
N ASN A 80 -24.79 11.74 15.19
CA ASN A 80 -24.19 12.37 14.02
C ASN A 80 -22.72 11.92 13.96
N ALA A 81 -22.43 11.09 12.98
CA ALA A 81 -21.12 10.51 12.77
C ALA A 81 -20.10 11.62 12.48
N ASN A 82 -19.19 11.84 13.43
CA ASN A 82 -17.98 12.62 13.19
C ASN A 82 -17.00 11.74 12.41
N PRO A 83 -16.56 12.09 11.18
CA PRO A 83 -15.74 11.21 10.33
C PRO A 83 -14.30 10.96 10.84
N GLY A 84 -13.97 11.31 12.07
CA GLY A 84 -12.64 11.15 12.64
C GLY A 84 -12.55 10.38 13.96
N ALA A 85 -13.65 9.92 14.53
CA ALA A 85 -13.62 9.14 15.76
C ALA A 85 -13.26 7.68 15.46
N VAL A 86 -12.05 7.27 15.77
CA VAL A 86 -11.66 5.86 15.80
C VAL A 86 -12.54 5.17 16.84
N LYS A 87 -13.54 4.41 16.39
CA LYS A 87 -14.35 3.56 17.27
C LYS A 87 -13.40 2.58 17.98
N PRO A 88 -13.55 2.34 19.30
CA PRO A 88 -12.76 1.30 19.94
C PRO A 88 -13.04 -0.02 19.23
N LYS A 89 -11.99 -0.67 18.79
CA LYS A 89 -12.08 -1.98 18.12
C LYS A 89 -12.61 -2.98 19.14
N THR A 90 -13.79 -3.54 18.88
CA THR A 90 -14.46 -4.56 19.72
C THR A 90 -14.48 -5.90 19.02
N GLY A 91 -14.61 -6.98 19.78
CA GLY A 91 -14.62 -8.34 19.23
C GLY A 91 -13.29 -8.72 18.59
N ARG A 92 -13.32 -9.31 17.41
CA ARG A 92 -12.12 -9.78 16.66
C ARG A 92 -11.18 -8.65 16.21
N ALA A 93 -11.68 -7.43 16.11
CA ALA A 93 -10.88 -6.26 15.74
C ALA A 93 -10.17 -5.61 16.94
N SER A 94 -10.29 -6.16 18.14
CA SER A 94 -9.65 -5.63 19.34
C SER A 94 -8.17 -6.04 19.42
N GLU A 95 -7.34 -5.15 19.97
CA GLU A 95 -5.92 -5.44 20.23
C GLU A 95 -5.75 -6.60 21.23
N ALA A 96 -6.70 -6.77 22.14
CA ALA A 96 -6.70 -7.88 23.09
C ALA A 96 -6.87 -9.22 22.36
N TYR A 97 -7.81 -9.30 21.40
CA TYR A 97 -8.01 -10.51 20.61
C TYR A 97 -6.76 -10.84 19.75
N ALA A 98 -6.13 -9.84 19.17
CA ALA A 98 -4.92 -10.01 18.37
C ALA A 98 -3.75 -10.56 19.24
N LYS A 99 -3.55 -10.04 20.46
CA LYS A 99 -2.53 -10.54 21.39
C LYS A 99 -2.83 -11.96 21.87
N ASP A 100 -4.09 -12.25 22.16
CA ASP A 100 -4.50 -13.57 22.63
C ASP A 100 -4.41 -14.60 21.50
N MET A 101 -4.70 -14.21 20.26
CA MET A 101 -4.49 -15.06 19.09
C MET A 101 -3.02 -15.42 18.90
N LEU A 102 -2.11 -14.43 19.02
CA LEU A 102 -0.66 -14.67 18.98
C LEU A 102 -0.19 -15.59 20.11
N THR A 103 -0.72 -15.38 21.32
CA THR A 103 -0.39 -16.23 22.47
C THR A 103 -0.92 -17.65 22.26
N ALA A 104 -2.11 -17.79 21.72
CA ALA A 104 -2.68 -19.06 21.36
C ALA A 104 -1.86 -19.76 20.27
N MET A 105 -1.46 -19.07 19.23
CA MET A 105 -0.58 -19.57 18.17
C MET A 105 0.78 -20.06 18.74
N ARG A 106 1.41 -19.26 19.60
CA ARG A 106 2.67 -19.61 20.27
C ARG A 106 2.56 -20.80 21.21
N SER A 107 1.39 -21.01 21.82
CA SER A 107 1.14 -22.15 22.72
C SER A 107 0.49 -23.35 22.01
N ASN A 108 0.50 -23.37 20.67
CA ASN A 108 -0.21 -24.39 19.90
C ASN A 108 -1.67 -24.54 20.35
N PHE A 109 -2.32 -23.43 20.67
CA PHE A 109 -3.70 -23.34 21.19
C PHE A 109 -3.94 -24.17 22.47
N LYS A 110 -2.89 -24.56 23.20
CA LYS A 110 -3.02 -25.20 24.53
C LYS A 110 -3.49 -24.22 25.62
N ARG A 111 -3.32 -22.91 25.39
CA ARG A 111 -3.80 -21.83 26.28
C ARG A 111 -4.67 -20.90 25.43
N ILE A 112 -5.98 -21.05 25.57
CA ILE A 112 -6.97 -20.19 24.93
C ILE A 112 -7.55 -19.29 26.02
N SER A 113 -7.55 -17.98 25.82
CA SER A 113 -8.20 -17.03 26.71
C SER A 113 -9.70 -16.92 26.38
N ASN A 114 -10.49 -16.44 27.35
CA ASN A 114 -11.93 -16.25 27.14
C ASN A 114 -12.28 -15.28 26.00
N VAL A 115 -11.33 -14.44 25.58
CA VAL A 115 -11.51 -13.51 24.47
C VAL A 115 -11.61 -14.22 23.13
N LEU A 116 -11.00 -15.40 22.99
CA LEU A 116 -11.06 -16.23 21.78
C LEU A 116 -12.29 -17.15 21.72
N GLN A 117 -13.07 -17.23 22.84
CA GLN A 117 -14.24 -18.08 22.92
C GLN A 117 -15.55 -17.41 22.47
N GLU A 118 -15.58 -16.12 22.23
CA GLU A 118 -16.74 -15.43 21.68
C GLU A 118 -16.94 -15.79 20.21
N GLY A 119 -17.77 -16.76 19.94
CA GLY A 119 -18.20 -17.16 18.60
C GLY A 119 -17.72 -18.54 18.18
N VAL A 120 -18.05 -19.57 18.95
CA VAL A 120 -17.94 -20.96 18.52
C VAL A 120 -18.98 -21.23 17.45
N ASP A 121 -18.61 -21.07 16.19
CA ASP A 121 -19.29 -21.78 15.12
C ASP A 121 -18.81 -23.24 15.17
N ALA A 122 -19.74 -24.17 15.13
CA ALA A 122 -19.57 -25.61 15.35
C ALA A 122 -18.64 -26.33 14.37
N ASP A 123 -18.04 -25.62 13.43
CA ASP A 123 -17.20 -26.15 12.34
C ASP A 123 -15.69 -25.79 12.44
N GLY A 124 -15.20 -25.45 13.62
CA GLY A 124 -13.75 -25.50 13.93
C GLY A 124 -12.82 -24.54 13.19
N GLY A 125 -13.30 -23.47 12.60
CA GLY A 125 -12.46 -22.47 11.95
C GLY A 125 -12.03 -21.37 12.91
N TYR A 126 -10.77 -21.36 13.38
CA TYR A 126 -10.18 -20.17 13.97
C TYR A 126 -10.12 -19.07 12.91
N LEU A 127 -11.07 -18.14 12.98
CA LEU A 127 -11.14 -17.02 12.06
C LEU A 127 -10.04 -16.00 12.43
N VAL A 128 -9.32 -15.56 11.41
CA VAL A 128 -8.30 -14.51 11.53
C VAL A 128 -8.92 -13.23 12.10
N PRO A 129 -8.27 -12.52 13.03
CA PRO A 129 -8.74 -11.21 13.46
C PRO A 129 -8.94 -10.27 12.26
N GLU A 130 -10.00 -9.46 12.28
CA GLU A 130 -10.30 -8.50 11.20
C GLU A 130 -9.12 -7.56 10.87
N GLU A 131 -8.27 -7.29 11.85
CA GLU A 131 -7.07 -6.47 11.66
C GLU A 131 -6.02 -7.16 10.81
N TYR A 132 -5.87 -8.47 10.91
CA TYR A 132 -4.94 -9.24 10.08
C TYR A 132 -5.43 -9.32 8.63
N ASP A 133 -6.72 -9.50 8.45
CA ASP A 133 -7.33 -9.50 7.13
C ASP A 133 -7.14 -8.14 6.45
N ARG A 134 -7.36 -7.03 7.16
CA ARG A 134 -7.12 -5.68 6.64
C ARG A 134 -5.66 -5.44 6.27
N ARG A 135 -4.71 -5.87 7.10
CA ARG A 135 -3.27 -5.73 6.80
C ARG A 135 -2.86 -6.56 5.59
N LEU A 136 -3.42 -7.77 5.47
CA LEU A 136 -3.18 -8.62 4.31
C LEU A 136 -3.72 -7.98 3.03
N ILE A 137 -4.94 -7.44 3.08
CA ILE A 137 -5.56 -6.71 1.96
C ILE A 137 -4.70 -5.52 1.58
N GLN A 138 -4.31 -4.69 2.55
CA GLN A 138 -3.48 -3.51 2.29
C GLN A 138 -2.13 -3.88 1.67
N ALA A 139 -1.43 -4.88 2.19
CA ALA A 139 -0.15 -5.33 1.64
C ALA A 139 -0.29 -5.89 0.22
N LEU A 140 -1.42 -6.52 -0.10
CA LEU A 140 -1.73 -7.04 -1.42
C LEU A 140 -2.04 -5.89 -2.40
N GLU A 141 -2.86 -4.93 -2.01
CA GLU A 141 -3.19 -3.76 -2.84
C GLU A 141 -1.98 -2.89 -3.13
N GLU A 142 -1.10 -2.67 -2.15
CA GLU A 142 0.14 -1.91 -2.32
C GLU A 142 1.11 -2.57 -3.30
N SER A 143 1.10 -3.89 -3.43
CA SER A 143 2.01 -4.62 -4.32
C SER A 143 1.45 -4.88 -5.71
N ASN A 144 0.13 -4.70 -5.95
CA ASN A 144 -0.55 -5.08 -7.18
C ASN A 144 -1.09 -3.87 -7.94
N ILE A 145 -0.44 -3.51 -9.06
CA ILE A 145 -0.81 -2.37 -9.90
C ILE A 145 -2.16 -2.60 -10.57
N MET A 146 -2.45 -3.84 -11.00
CA MET A 146 -3.72 -4.15 -11.64
C MET A 146 -4.90 -3.94 -10.70
N ARG A 147 -4.76 -4.24 -9.42
CA ARG A 147 -5.79 -3.93 -8.41
C ARG A 147 -6.02 -2.43 -8.22
N GLN A 148 -5.02 -1.58 -8.42
CA GLN A 148 -5.19 -0.12 -8.34
C GLN A 148 -5.94 0.44 -9.56
N LEU A 149 -5.78 -0.16 -10.73
CA LEU A 149 -6.32 0.35 -11.99
C LEU A 149 -7.68 -0.25 -12.36
N ALA A 150 -7.94 -1.51 -12.01
CA ALA A 150 -9.11 -2.28 -12.40
C ALA A 150 -10.34 -2.01 -11.53
N THR A 151 -11.49 -2.51 -11.95
CA THR A 151 -12.74 -2.46 -11.19
C THR A 151 -12.90 -3.74 -10.37
N HIS A 152 -13.10 -3.60 -9.05
CA HIS A 152 -13.31 -4.72 -8.15
C HIS A 152 -14.79 -5.07 -8.01
N ILE A 153 -15.10 -6.35 -8.09
CA ILE A 153 -16.45 -6.88 -7.95
C ILE A 153 -16.42 -8.03 -6.94
N THR A 154 -17.12 -7.85 -5.83
CA THR A 154 -17.30 -8.96 -4.87
C THR A 154 -18.43 -9.87 -5.32
N THR A 155 -18.16 -11.17 -5.41
CA THR A 155 -19.12 -12.17 -5.85
C THR A 155 -19.33 -13.25 -4.78
N ALA A 156 -20.57 -13.68 -4.60
CA ALA A 156 -20.90 -14.80 -3.72
C ALA A 156 -21.02 -16.14 -4.50
N GLY A 157 -21.16 -16.10 -5.82
CA GLY A 157 -21.31 -17.22 -6.71
C GLY A 157 -20.81 -16.89 -8.13
N GLU A 158 -21.06 -17.76 -9.09
CA GLU A 158 -20.79 -17.46 -10.51
C GLU A 158 -21.54 -16.21 -10.94
N ARG A 159 -20.86 -15.27 -11.59
CA ARG A 159 -21.46 -14.06 -12.10
C ARG A 159 -21.34 -14.02 -13.61
N LYS A 160 -22.48 -13.82 -14.25
CA LYS A 160 -22.56 -13.60 -15.69
C LYS A 160 -22.66 -12.10 -15.97
N ILE A 161 -21.74 -11.58 -16.75
CA ILE A 161 -21.75 -10.18 -17.21
C ILE A 161 -22.22 -10.18 -18.65
N ASN A 162 -23.38 -9.55 -18.90
CA ASN A 162 -23.90 -9.43 -20.26
C ASN A 162 -23.24 -8.25 -20.95
N ILE A 163 -22.71 -8.48 -22.12
CA ILE A 163 -22.08 -7.48 -22.97
C ILE A 163 -22.91 -7.36 -24.25
N ALA A 164 -23.18 -6.12 -24.68
CA ALA A 164 -23.78 -5.90 -25.98
C ALA A 164 -22.72 -6.16 -27.08
N ALA A 165 -22.86 -7.25 -27.81
CA ALA A 165 -21.93 -7.61 -28.88
C ALA A 165 -22.18 -6.74 -30.12
N THR A 166 -23.45 -6.46 -30.45
CA THR A 166 -23.82 -5.54 -31.52
C THR A 166 -24.87 -4.53 -31.07
N THR A 167 -24.71 -3.29 -31.49
CA THR A 167 -25.71 -2.23 -31.28
C THR A 167 -26.28 -1.83 -32.62
N PRO A 168 -27.61 -1.66 -32.75
CA PRO A 168 -28.20 -1.20 -33.99
C PRO A 168 -27.68 0.18 -34.38
N ALA A 169 -27.37 0.38 -35.65
CA ALA A 169 -26.93 1.66 -36.19
C ALA A 169 -28.13 2.57 -36.45
N ALA A 170 -28.00 3.86 -36.08
CA ALA A 170 -28.99 4.85 -36.44
C ALA A 170 -28.90 5.18 -37.97
N ALA A 171 -30.03 5.19 -38.64
CA ALA A 171 -30.12 5.54 -40.06
C ALA A 171 -31.04 6.75 -40.25
N TRP A 172 -30.66 7.65 -41.16
CA TRP A 172 -31.52 8.75 -41.60
C TRP A 172 -32.49 8.22 -42.65
N ILE A 173 -33.75 8.57 -42.52
CA ILE A 173 -34.81 8.13 -43.42
C ILE A 173 -35.54 9.36 -43.97
N GLU A 174 -35.84 9.35 -45.23
CA GLU A 174 -36.67 10.38 -45.87
C GLU A 174 -38.14 10.20 -45.44
N GLU A 175 -38.94 11.27 -45.57
CA GLU A 175 -40.37 11.26 -45.22
C GLU A 175 -41.11 10.19 -46.07
N GLY A 176 -41.73 9.22 -45.38
CA GLY A 176 -42.40 8.06 -45.99
C GLY A 176 -41.49 6.86 -46.33
N GLY A 177 -40.18 6.90 -45.99
CA GLY A 177 -39.27 5.78 -46.16
C GLY A 177 -39.52 4.64 -45.18
N ALA A 178 -39.15 3.40 -45.55
CA ALA A 178 -39.28 2.23 -44.70
C ALA A 178 -38.21 2.22 -43.57
N LEU A 179 -38.63 1.93 -42.34
CA LEU A 179 -37.74 1.74 -41.21
C LEU A 179 -36.87 0.48 -41.38
N THR A 180 -35.56 0.65 -41.21
CA THR A 180 -34.64 -0.50 -41.13
C THR A 180 -34.45 -0.92 -39.69
N PHE A 181 -34.75 -2.17 -39.39
CA PHE A 181 -34.55 -2.74 -38.05
C PHE A 181 -33.19 -3.39 -38.01
N GLY A 182 -32.42 -3.06 -37.01
CA GLY A 182 -31.15 -3.73 -36.71
C GLY A 182 -31.29 -4.67 -35.50
N ASP A 183 -30.63 -5.80 -35.54
CA ASP A 183 -30.61 -6.75 -34.44
C ASP A 183 -29.52 -6.39 -33.40
N ALA A 184 -29.89 -6.45 -32.12
CA ALA A 184 -28.94 -6.34 -31.03
C ALA A 184 -28.62 -7.78 -30.52
N THR A 185 -27.37 -8.12 -30.55
CA THR A 185 -26.89 -9.39 -29.95
C THR A 185 -26.18 -9.15 -28.66
N PHE A 186 -26.41 -10.03 -27.71
CA PHE A 186 -25.76 -9.98 -26.39
C PHE A 186 -24.84 -11.17 -26.25
N ASP A 187 -23.66 -10.94 -25.72
CA ASP A 187 -22.72 -11.96 -25.30
C ASP A 187 -22.62 -12.00 -23.78
N GLN A 188 -22.19 -13.13 -23.23
CA GLN A 188 -22.05 -13.31 -21.81
C GLN A 188 -20.61 -13.70 -21.48
N ILE A 189 -19.96 -12.93 -20.61
CA ILE A 189 -18.72 -13.31 -19.96
C ILE A 189 -19.07 -13.96 -18.62
N LEU A 190 -18.58 -15.18 -18.42
CA LEU A 190 -18.70 -15.89 -17.17
C LEU A 190 -17.47 -15.55 -16.31
N MET A 191 -17.72 -15.02 -15.12
CA MET A 191 -16.71 -14.79 -14.09
C MET A 191 -16.76 -15.97 -13.12
N ASP A 192 -15.74 -16.81 -13.13
CA ASP A 192 -15.55 -17.95 -12.22
C ASP A 192 -14.52 -17.56 -11.15
N ALA A 193 -14.24 -18.41 -10.18
CA ALA A 193 -13.28 -18.13 -9.13
C ALA A 193 -12.18 -19.18 -9.09
N HIS A 194 -10.98 -18.74 -9.39
CA HIS A 194 -9.77 -19.52 -9.28
C HIS A 194 -9.21 -19.46 -7.87
N LYS A 195 -8.71 -20.56 -7.34
CA LYS A 195 -8.20 -20.66 -5.99
C LYS A 195 -6.70 -20.36 -5.95
N LEU A 196 -6.31 -19.29 -5.30
CA LEU A 196 -4.94 -18.95 -5.02
C LEU A 196 -4.61 -19.27 -3.55
N HIS A 197 -3.40 -19.78 -3.29
CA HIS A 197 -2.96 -20.05 -1.93
C HIS A 197 -1.46 -19.81 -1.77
N VAL A 198 -1.07 -19.42 -0.58
CA VAL A 198 0.31 -19.35 -0.13
C VAL A 198 0.43 -20.11 1.18
N ALA A 199 1.53 -20.85 1.36
CA ALA A 199 1.79 -21.61 2.56
C ALA A 199 3.24 -21.42 3.02
N ILE A 200 3.41 -21.28 4.34
CA ILE A 200 4.71 -21.16 5.00
C ILE A 200 4.82 -22.19 6.12
N LYS A 201 6.00 -22.73 6.34
CA LYS A 201 6.30 -23.60 7.49
C LYS A 201 7.24 -22.86 8.42
N VAL A 202 6.96 -22.92 9.70
CA VAL A 202 7.76 -22.29 10.76
C VAL A 202 8.05 -23.34 11.83
N THR A 203 9.28 -23.40 12.35
CA THR A 203 9.62 -24.29 13.45
C THR A 203 8.98 -23.81 14.74
N GLU A 204 8.60 -24.74 15.61
CA GLU A 204 8.05 -24.40 16.92
C GLU A 204 9.03 -23.55 17.74
N GLU A 205 10.34 -23.82 17.66
CA GLU A 205 11.40 -23.05 18.31
C GLU A 205 11.36 -21.58 17.89
N LEU A 206 11.23 -21.30 16.57
CA LEU A 206 11.12 -19.94 16.06
C LEU A 206 9.85 -19.23 16.52
N LEU A 207 8.76 -19.96 16.72
CA LEU A 207 7.52 -19.40 17.27
C LEU A 207 7.65 -19.04 18.76
N TYR A 208 8.45 -19.80 19.54
CA TYR A 208 8.63 -19.58 20.98
C TYR A 208 9.71 -18.55 21.30
N ASP A 209 10.83 -18.57 20.59
CA ASP A 209 12.03 -17.78 20.90
C ASP A 209 12.10 -16.43 20.16
N ASN A 210 11.02 -16.03 19.51
CA ASN A 210 11.04 -14.91 18.58
C ASN A 210 11.06 -13.54 19.29
N ALA A 211 12.18 -12.81 19.12
CA ALA A 211 12.32 -11.40 19.50
C ALA A 211 11.73 -10.42 18.46
N PHE A 212 11.32 -10.91 17.28
CA PHE A 212 10.75 -10.13 16.20
C PHE A 212 9.24 -10.29 16.12
N ASN A 213 8.56 -9.32 15.53
CA ASN A 213 7.13 -9.41 15.27
C ASN A 213 6.86 -10.36 14.09
N LEU A 214 6.89 -11.68 14.36
CA LEU A 214 6.71 -12.75 13.36
C LEU A 214 5.37 -12.63 12.64
N GLU A 215 4.35 -12.16 13.32
CA GLU A 215 3.02 -11.90 12.77
C GLU A 215 3.06 -10.91 11.61
N SER A 216 3.61 -9.72 11.83
CA SER A 216 3.72 -8.70 10.77
C SER A 216 4.57 -9.18 9.60
N TYR A 217 5.60 -9.97 9.88
CA TYR A 217 6.43 -10.56 8.84
C TYR A 217 5.64 -11.54 7.96
N ILE A 218 4.91 -12.49 8.57
CA ILE A 218 4.11 -13.49 7.84
C ILE A 218 3.03 -12.79 7.00
N ILE A 219 2.30 -11.83 7.59
CA ILE A 219 1.25 -11.09 6.88
C ILE A 219 1.82 -10.35 5.66
N THR A 220 2.95 -9.64 5.86
CA THR A 220 3.61 -8.91 4.77
C THR A 220 4.11 -9.85 3.67
N GLN A 221 4.69 -11.00 4.04
CA GLN A 221 5.15 -11.98 3.06
C GLN A 221 3.98 -12.64 2.30
N PHE A 222 2.89 -12.94 2.98
CA PHE A 222 1.70 -13.48 2.34
C PHE A 222 1.07 -12.46 1.39
N GLY A 223 0.92 -11.19 1.83
CA GLY A 223 0.42 -10.12 0.96
C GLY A 223 1.25 -9.94 -0.30
N LYS A 224 2.58 -9.90 -0.15
CA LYS A 224 3.49 -9.81 -1.30
C LYS A 224 3.40 -11.02 -2.23
N ALA A 225 3.38 -12.23 -1.66
CA ALA A 225 3.34 -13.45 -2.46
C ALA A 225 2.02 -13.59 -3.23
N LEU A 226 0.88 -13.30 -2.58
CA LEU A 226 -0.44 -13.30 -3.22
C LEU A 226 -0.53 -12.18 -4.26
N GLY A 227 -0.14 -10.94 -3.92
CA GLY A 227 -0.18 -9.80 -4.83
C GLY A 227 0.68 -10.00 -6.08
N ASN A 228 1.86 -10.58 -5.93
CA ASN A 228 2.74 -10.89 -7.06
C ASN A 228 2.14 -11.98 -7.97
N ALA A 229 1.56 -13.02 -7.38
CA ALA A 229 0.93 -14.09 -8.16
C ALA A 229 -0.34 -13.63 -8.88
N GLU A 230 -1.14 -12.78 -8.24
CA GLU A 230 -2.31 -12.16 -8.86
C GLU A 230 -1.91 -11.23 -10.00
N GLU A 231 -0.90 -10.36 -9.79
CA GLU A 231 -0.47 -9.42 -10.82
C GLU A 231 0.06 -10.14 -12.06
N ASP A 232 0.85 -11.21 -11.87
CA ASP A 232 1.27 -12.05 -13.00
C ASP A 232 0.08 -12.68 -13.70
N ALA A 233 -0.90 -13.20 -12.96
CA ALA A 233 -2.09 -13.78 -13.53
C ALA A 233 -2.96 -12.77 -14.29
N PHE A 234 -3.18 -11.57 -13.74
CA PHE A 234 -3.95 -10.50 -14.38
C PHE A 234 -3.27 -9.93 -15.64
N LEU A 235 -1.95 -10.02 -15.71
CA LEU A 235 -1.21 -9.60 -16.91
C LEU A 235 -1.07 -10.73 -17.93
N ASN A 236 -0.63 -11.93 -17.52
CA ASN A 236 -0.20 -13.02 -18.40
C ASN A 236 -1.06 -14.28 -18.31
N GLY A 237 -2.10 -14.29 -17.48
CA GLY A 237 -2.95 -15.47 -17.30
C GLY A 237 -3.65 -15.91 -18.59
N ASP A 238 -3.82 -17.19 -18.78
CA ASP A 238 -4.46 -17.81 -19.96
C ASP A 238 -5.93 -18.18 -19.73
N GLY A 239 -6.48 -17.88 -18.54
CA GLY A 239 -7.85 -18.23 -18.16
C GLY A 239 -8.06 -19.70 -17.79
N VAL A 240 -7.00 -20.51 -17.72
CA VAL A 240 -7.09 -21.93 -17.36
C VAL A 240 -6.50 -22.15 -15.95
N GLY A 241 -7.37 -22.34 -14.98
CA GLY A 241 -6.97 -22.49 -13.57
C GLY A 241 -6.44 -21.21 -12.90
N LYS A 242 -6.45 -20.11 -13.61
CA LYS A 242 -6.06 -18.77 -13.18
C LYS A 242 -6.82 -17.70 -13.98
N PRO A 243 -6.93 -16.45 -13.51
CA PRO A 243 -7.60 -15.37 -14.22
C PRO A 243 -7.09 -15.16 -15.64
N LEU A 244 -7.94 -14.59 -16.49
CA LEU A 244 -7.56 -14.22 -17.85
C LEU A 244 -6.81 -12.88 -17.85
N GLY A 245 -5.57 -12.91 -18.30
CA GLY A 245 -4.69 -11.75 -18.29
C GLY A 245 -4.89 -10.81 -19.50
N VAL A 246 -4.49 -9.57 -19.31
CA VAL A 246 -4.54 -8.52 -20.37
C VAL A 246 -3.71 -8.93 -21.59
N PHE A 247 -2.57 -9.56 -21.40
CA PHE A 247 -1.65 -10.01 -22.46
C PHE A 247 -1.92 -11.44 -22.95
N ALA A 248 -3.03 -12.06 -22.56
CA ALA A 248 -3.39 -13.39 -23.02
C ALA A 248 -3.52 -13.43 -24.55
N ALA A 249 -2.99 -14.48 -25.17
CA ALA A 249 -3.05 -14.64 -26.61
C ALA A 249 -4.48 -14.86 -27.14
N ASN A 250 -5.33 -15.48 -26.33
CA ASN A 250 -6.74 -15.73 -26.63
C ASN A 250 -7.60 -15.05 -25.55
N GLY A 251 -8.51 -14.20 -25.96
CA GLY A 251 -9.43 -13.52 -25.04
C GLY A 251 -8.84 -12.33 -24.26
N GLY A 252 -7.54 -12.06 -24.38
CA GLY A 252 -6.89 -10.88 -23.81
C GLY A 252 -7.25 -9.59 -24.55
N ALA A 253 -6.50 -8.53 -24.28
CA ALA A 253 -6.70 -7.25 -24.96
C ALA A 253 -6.45 -7.34 -26.46
N GLU A 254 -7.17 -6.51 -27.23
CA GLU A 254 -7.01 -6.43 -28.68
C GLU A 254 -5.62 -5.88 -29.04
N VAL A 255 -4.99 -6.50 -30.08
CA VAL A 255 -3.70 -6.04 -30.58
C VAL A 255 -3.90 -4.76 -31.41
N GLY A 256 -3.54 -3.62 -30.84
CA GLY A 256 -3.68 -2.32 -31.49
C GLY A 256 -2.63 -2.05 -32.58
N VAL A 257 -1.37 -2.46 -32.31
CA VAL A 257 -0.24 -2.25 -33.23
C VAL A 257 0.74 -3.42 -33.10
N THR A 258 1.26 -3.86 -34.23
CA THR A 258 2.39 -4.81 -34.27
C THR A 258 3.64 -4.04 -34.68
N ALA A 259 4.68 -4.07 -33.84
CA ALA A 259 5.95 -3.39 -34.13
C ALA A 259 6.65 -4.02 -35.33
N ALA A 260 7.27 -3.18 -36.15
CA ALA A 260 8.02 -3.64 -37.32
C ALA A 260 9.31 -4.40 -36.96
N SER A 261 9.88 -4.09 -35.80
CA SER A 261 11.12 -4.73 -35.30
C SER A 261 10.82 -5.63 -34.09
N ALA A 262 11.48 -6.78 -34.02
CA ALA A 262 11.41 -7.69 -32.89
C ALA A 262 12.14 -7.19 -31.63
N THR A 263 13.04 -6.20 -31.76
CA THR A 263 13.95 -5.77 -30.69
C THR A 263 13.91 -4.27 -30.42
N ALA A 264 13.12 -3.50 -31.19
CA ALA A 264 13.04 -2.06 -31.04
C ALA A 264 11.63 -1.57 -31.28
N ILE A 265 11.24 -0.53 -30.56
CA ILE A 265 9.96 0.15 -30.70
C ILE A 265 10.24 1.58 -31.14
N THR A 266 9.48 2.09 -32.10
CA THR A 266 9.60 3.45 -32.61
C THR A 266 8.57 4.38 -31.95
N ALA A 267 8.84 5.69 -31.97
CA ALA A 267 7.88 6.69 -31.48
C ALA A 267 6.57 6.67 -32.26
N ASP A 268 6.65 6.44 -33.59
CA ASP A 268 5.47 6.37 -34.45
C ASP A 268 4.55 5.19 -34.10
N GLU A 269 5.14 4.04 -33.73
CA GLU A 269 4.36 2.87 -33.29
C GLU A 269 3.60 3.14 -32.00
N ILE A 270 4.18 3.91 -31.05
CA ILE A 270 3.49 4.30 -29.83
C ILE A 270 2.36 5.28 -30.14
N ILE A 271 2.59 6.24 -31.01
CA ILE A 271 1.56 7.16 -31.48
C ILE A 271 0.40 6.37 -32.11
N ASN A 272 0.72 5.42 -32.99
CA ASN A 272 -0.27 4.55 -33.61
C ASN A 272 -1.06 3.74 -32.56
N LEU A 273 -0.39 3.24 -31.52
CA LEU A 273 -1.04 2.54 -30.41
C LEU A 273 -2.04 3.44 -29.65
N VAL A 274 -1.67 4.68 -29.38
CA VAL A 274 -2.58 5.64 -28.72
C VAL A 274 -3.82 5.89 -29.59
N TYR A 275 -3.64 6.02 -30.92
CA TYR A 275 -4.74 6.31 -31.82
C TYR A 275 -5.54 5.07 -32.27
N SER A 276 -5.04 3.85 -32.06
CA SER A 276 -5.82 2.62 -32.27
C SER A 276 -6.99 2.54 -31.28
N LEU A 277 -6.82 3.08 -30.06
CA LEU A 277 -7.88 3.11 -29.06
C LEU A 277 -8.95 4.17 -29.43
N LYS A 278 -10.23 3.80 -29.36
CA LYS A 278 -11.35 4.72 -29.64
C LYS A 278 -11.37 5.88 -28.65
N ARG A 279 -11.72 7.07 -29.11
CA ARG A 279 -11.69 8.33 -28.35
C ARG A 279 -12.37 8.28 -26.96
N PRO A 280 -13.54 7.65 -26.76
CA PRO A 280 -14.18 7.58 -25.44
C PRO A 280 -13.31 6.92 -24.37
N TYR A 281 -12.55 5.89 -24.73
CA TYR A 281 -11.69 5.12 -23.80
C TYR A 281 -10.33 5.78 -23.56
N ARG A 282 -9.89 6.68 -24.45
CA ARG A 282 -8.61 7.40 -24.28
C ARG A 282 -8.58 8.37 -23.10
N LYS A 283 -9.75 8.86 -22.65
CA LYS A 283 -9.81 9.89 -21.61
C LYS A 283 -9.13 9.46 -20.30
N ASN A 284 -9.31 8.21 -19.89
CA ASN A 284 -8.76 7.65 -18.66
C ASN A 284 -7.72 6.55 -18.94
N ALA A 285 -7.22 6.50 -20.16
CA ALA A 285 -6.26 5.47 -20.54
C ALA A 285 -4.93 5.68 -19.85
N VAL A 286 -4.27 4.57 -19.53
CA VAL A 286 -2.93 4.52 -18.95
C VAL A 286 -2.07 3.53 -19.72
N PHE A 287 -0.77 3.72 -19.64
CA PHE A 287 0.21 2.75 -20.13
C PHE A 287 0.61 1.81 -19.02
N VAL A 288 0.72 0.52 -19.34
CA VAL A 288 1.31 -0.50 -18.46
C VAL A 288 2.42 -1.20 -19.25
N MET A 289 3.64 -1.17 -18.73
CA MET A 289 4.80 -1.75 -19.39
C MET A 289 5.90 -2.13 -18.40
N ASN A 290 6.93 -2.82 -18.87
CA ASN A 290 8.09 -3.16 -18.07
C ASN A 290 9.08 -1.99 -17.99
N ASP A 291 9.82 -1.86 -16.88
CA ASP A 291 10.86 -0.83 -16.68
C ASP A 291 11.93 -0.85 -17.77
N GLN A 292 12.29 -2.04 -18.27
CA GLN A 292 13.25 -2.16 -19.37
C GLN A 292 12.70 -1.58 -20.68
N THR A 293 11.38 -1.71 -20.90
CA THR A 293 10.70 -1.10 -22.04
C THR A 293 10.72 0.42 -21.91
N ILE A 294 10.44 0.96 -20.73
CA ILE A 294 10.54 2.41 -20.46
C ILE A 294 11.96 2.90 -20.72
N ALA A 295 12.97 2.18 -20.21
CA ALA A 295 14.36 2.55 -20.45
C ALA A 295 14.74 2.55 -21.93
N ALA A 296 14.16 1.65 -22.74
CA ALA A 296 14.35 1.64 -24.18
C ALA A 296 13.66 2.85 -24.85
N LEU A 297 12.42 3.16 -24.45
CA LEU A 297 11.68 4.31 -24.98
C LEU A 297 12.32 5.66 -24.62
N ARG A 298 12.87 5.79 -23.41
CA ARG A 298 13.61 7.01 -23.00
C ARG A 298 14.88 7.25 -23.80
N LYS A 299 15.48 6.20 -24.38
CA LYS A 299 16.67 6.31 -25.24
C LYS A 299 16.34 6.72 -26.68
N LEU A 300 15.07 6.81 -27.06
CA LEU A 300 14.68 7.27 -28.37
C LEU A 300 15.08 8.74 -28.57
N LYS A 301 15.71 9.02 -29.70
CA LYS A 301 16.21 10.34 -30.06
C LYS A 301 15.61 10.80 -31.37
N ASP A 302 15.50 12.11 -31.51
CA ASP A 302 15.13 12.75 -32.76
C ASP A 302 16.32 12.81 -33.74
N GLY A 303 16.09 13.37 -34.93
CA GLY A 303 17.14 13.58 -35.93
C GLY A 303 18.30 14.48 -35.47
N ASN A 304 18.13 15.25 -34.41
CA ASN A 304 19.13 16.14 -33.79
C ASN A 304 19.81 15.51 -32.58
N GLN A 305 19.63 14.22 -32.33
CA GLN A 305 20.14 13.49 -31.17
C GLN A 305 19.58 13.94 -29.80
N ALA A 306 18.48 14.71 -29.77
CA ALA A 306 17.77 15.05 -28.56
C ALA A 306 16.83 13.92 -28.14
N PHE A 307 16.69 13.66 -26.85
CA PHE A 307 15.76 12.64 -26.34
C PHE A 307 14.32 13.09 -26.56
N LEU A 308 13.51 12.22 -27.17
CA LEU A 308 12.11 12.48 -27.46
C LEU A 308 11.24 12.53 -26.21
N TRP A 309 11.56 11.70 -25.21
CA TRP A 309 10.84 11.66 -23.95
C TRP A 309 11.66 12.22 -22.80
N GLN A 310 11.19 13.33 -22.24
CA GLN A 310 11.74 13.91 -21.02
C GLN A 310 10.80 13.56 -19.86
N PRO A 311 11.29 12.90 -18.80
CA PRO A 311 10.51 12.55 -17.62
C PRO A 311 10.07 13.81 -16.88
N SER A 312 8.92 13.74 -16.19
CA SER A 312 8.53 14.79 -15.24
C SER A 312 9.58 14.91 -14.15
N MET A 313 10.05 16.14 -13.87
CA MET A 313 10.94 16.43 -12.75
C MET A 313 10.18 16.64 -11.43
N GLN A 314 8.86 16.49 -11.44
CA GLN A 314 8.01 16.72 -10.29
C GLN A 314 7.90 15.44 -9.47
N ALA A 315 8.39 15.47 -8.22
CA ALA A 315 8.32 14.32 -7.31
C ALA A 315 6.86 13.97 -6.97
N GLY A 316 6.49 12.70 -7.10
CA GLY A 316 5.17 12.19 -6.71
C GLY A 316 4.15 12.05 -7.84
N GLU A 317 4.42 12.51 -9.07
CA GLU A 317 3.59 12.20 -10.21
C GLU A 317 4.13 10.98 -10.99
N PRO A 318 3.26 10.06 -11.46
CA PRO A 318 3.69 8.99 -12.35
C PRO A 318 4.26 9.59 -13.64
N ASP A 319 5.27 8.94 -14.20
CA ASP A 319 5.82 9.32 -15.51
C ASP A 319 4.69 9.39 -16.54
N ARG A 320 4.73 10.41 -17.41
CA ARG A 320 3.73 10.58 -18.47
C ARG A 320 4.34 10.41 -19.84
N LEU A 321 3.71 9.59 -20.66
CA LEU A 321 4.05 9.40 -22.05
C LEU A 321 2.88 9.92 -22.91
N PHE A 322 3.14 10.89 -23.78
CA PHE A 322 2.09 11.59 -24.57
C PHE A 322 0.93 12.14 -23.72
N GLY A 323 1.20 12.54 -22.47
CA GLY A 323 0.19 13.05 -21.54
C GLY A 323 -0.57 12.00 -20.74
N TYR A 324 -0.35 10.71 -21.00
CA TYR A 324 -0.97 9.61 -20.27
C TYR A 324 -0.05 9.08 -19.19
N PRO A 325 -0.58 8.68 -18.01
CA PRO A 325 0.21 8.08 -16.96
C PRO A 325 0.83 6.75 -17.39
N VAL A 326 2.02 6.46 -16.90
CA VAL A 326 2.73 5.21 -17.15
C VAL A 326 2.89 4.47 -15.84
N TYR A 327 2.45 3.23 -15.80
CA TYR A 327 2.64 2.31 -14.68
C TYR A 327 3.60 1.20 -15.08
N THR A 328 4.44 0.79 -14.13
CA THR A 328 5.46 -0.21 -14.38
C THR A 328 5.18 -1.50 -13.62
N SER A 329 5.23 -2.63 -14.30
CA SER A 329 5.16 -3.93 -13.68
C SER A 329 6.30 -4.83 -14.16
N PRO A 330 6.96 -5.56 -13.25
CA PRO A 330 8.00 -6.50 -13.60
C PRO A 330 7.45 -7.73 -14.35
N TYR A 331 6.15 -7.99 -14.27
CA TYR A 331 5.49 -9.13 -14.91
C TYR A 331 5.12 -8.87 -16.38
N VAL A 332 5.12 -7.61 -16.83
CA VAL A 332 4.96 -7.32 -18.26
C VAL A 332 6.18 -7.84 -19.01
N PRO A 333 6.00 -8.58 -20.12
CA PRO A 333 7.12 -9.08 -20.93
C PRO A 333 8.02 -7.94 -21.43
N THR A 334 9.30 -8.19 -21.43
CA THR A 334 10.28 -7.28 -22.03
C THR A 334 10.25 -7.38 -23.56
N ILE A 335 10.85 -6.40 -24.24
CA ILE A 335 10.88 -6.35 -25.72
C ILE A 335 11.49 -7.65 -26.26
N ALA A 336 10.67 -8.46 -26.91
CA ALA A 336 11.05 -9.71 -27.56
C ALA A 336 10.10 -10.05 -28.70
N ALA A 337 10.57 -10.82 -29.69
CA ALA A 337 9.74 -11.24 -30.81
C ALA A 337 8.49 -11.99 -30.38
N GLY A 338 7.35 -11.62 -30.91
CA GLY A 338 6.06 -12.29 -30.65
C GLY A 338 5.50 -12.12 -29.23
N LYS A 339 6.04 -11.19 -28.44
CA LYS A 339 5.53 -10.87 -27.10
C LYS A 339 4.83 -9.54 -27.09
N PRO A 340 3.66 -9.42 -26.43
CA PRO A 340 3.05 -8.13 -26.12
C PRO A 340 3.84 -7.45 -25.01
N VAL A 341 4.26 -6.19 -25.24
CA VAL A 341 5.22 -5.48 -24.35
C VAL A 341 4.66 -4.19 -23.77
N ILE A 342 3.58 -3.67 -24.33
CA ILE A 342 2.91 -2.45 -23.87
C ILE A 342 1.40 -2.68 -23.93
N ALA A 343 0.72 -2.42 -22.84
CA ALA A 343 -0.74 -2.27 -22.81
C ALA A 343 -1.10 -0.79 -22.69
N PHE A 344 -2.08 -0.34 -23.49
CA PHE A 344 -2.62 1.00 -23.43
C PHE A 344 -4.14 0.93 -23.45
N GLY A 345 -4.80 1.42 -22.42
CA GLY A 345 -6.25 1.38 -22.32
C GLY A 345 -6.78 1.93 -21.01
N ASP A 346 -8.10 1.97 -20.89
CA ASP A 346 -8.79 2.27 -19.65
C ASP A 346 -9.03 0.95 -18.89
N PHE A 347 -8.19 0.68 -17.93
CA PHE A 347 -8.23 -0.56 -17.14
C PHE A 347 -9.43 -0.65 -16.19
N LYS A 348 -10.25 0.39 -16.06
CA LYS A 348 -11.53 0.30 -15.34
C LYS A 348 -12.52 -0.66 -16.00
N TYR A 349 -12.31 -0.99 -17.27
CA TYR A 349 -13.09 -2.01 -17.97
C TYR A 349 -12.57 -3.43 -17.71
N TYR A 350 -11.41 -3.59 -17.10
CA TYR A 350 -10.95 -4.88 -16.57
C TYR A 350 -11.61 -5.10 -15.20
N ASN A 351 -12.33 -6.20 -15.04
CA ASN A 351 -13.06 -6.50 -13.82
C ASN A 351 -12.35 -7.62 -13.06
N ILE A 352 -12.04 -7.38 -11.80
CA ILE A 352 -11.48 -8.39 -10.90
C ILE A 352 -12.59 -8.87 -9.97
N GLY A 353 -12.87 -10.16 -9.99
CA GLY A 353 -13.91 -10.81 -9.19
C GLY A 353 -13.35 -11.47 -7.94
N ASP A 354 -13.54 -10.84 -6.78
CA ASP A 354 -13.19 -11.45 -5.50
C ASP A 354 -14.36 -12.30 -4.99
N ARG A 355 -14.14 -13.60 -4.76
CA ARG A 355 -15.18 -14.52 -4.28
C ARG A 355 -14.96 -14.93 -2.83
N GLY A 356 -15.88 -14.54 -1.97
CA GLY A 356 -15.90 -14.89 -0.56
C GLY A 356 -14.85 -14.16 0.27
N THR A 357 -14.60 -14.66 1.47
CA THR A 357 -13.58 -14.14 2.38
C THR A 357 -12.26 -14.87 2.17
N ARG A 358 -11.16 -14.15 2.30
CA ARG A 358 -9.84 -14.73 2.43
C ARG A 358 -9.80 -15.59 3.68
N SER A 359 -9.17 -16.75 3.61
CA SER A 359 -9.04 -17.65 4.76
C SER A 359 -7.58 -17.82 5.13
N PHE A 360 -7.29 -17.61 6.39
CA PHE A 360 -6.00 -17.96 6.99
C PHE A 360 -6.21 -19.18 7.88
N SER A 361 -5.39 -20.20 7.75
CA SER A 361 -5.49 -21.41 8.55
C SER A 361 -4.11 -21.87 9.00
N GLU A 362 -4.07 -22.41 10.20
CA GLU A 362 -2.90 -23.05 10.77
C GLU A 362 -3.02 -24.57 10.61
N LEU A 363 -1.96 -25.21 10.12
CA LEU A 363 -1.87 -26.65 9.91
C LEU A 363 -0.91 -27.24 10.98
N LYS A 364 -1.48 -27.62 12.13
CA LYS A 364 -0.71 -28.20 13.24
C LYS A 364 -0.42 -29.67 13.04
N GLU A 365 -1.44 -30.44 12.71
CA GLU A 365 -1.36 -31.90 12.69
C GLU A 365 -0.46 -32.41 11.57
N LEU A 366 -0.47 -31.72 10.40
CA LEU A 366 0.26 -32.16 9.21
C LEU A 366 1.78 -32.18 9.41
N PHE A 367 2.31 -31.34 10.28
CA PHE A 367 3.77 -31.17 10.50
C PHE A 367 4.21 -31.42 11.93
N ALA A 368 3.31 -31.88 12.81
CA ALA A 368 3.60 -32.11 14.22
C ALA A 368 4.77 -33.10 14.44
N GLY A 369 4.90 -34.12 13.59
CA GLY A 369 6.00 -35.08 13.66
C GLY A 369 7.39 -34.49 13.38
N ASN A 370 7.47 -33.30 12.80
CA ASN A 370 8.71 -32.61 12.45
C ASN A 370 8.96 -31.36 13.31
N GLY A 371 8.16 -31.11 14.36
CA GLY A 371 8.27 -29.91 15.19
C GLY A 371 8.03 -28.61 14.41
N MET A 372 7.17 -28.63 13.40
CA MET A 372 6.84 -27.50 12.54
C MET A 372 5.35 -27.18 12.56
N VAL A 373 5.03 -25.91 12.39
CA VAL A 373 3.67 -25.42 12.22
C VAL A 373 3.54 -24.79 10.83
N GLY A 374 2.52 -25.17 10.09
CA GLY A 374 2.20 -24.60 8.76
C GLY A 374 1.16 -23.49 8.86
N PHE A 375 1.38 -22.39 8.16
CA PHE A 375 0.40 -21.33 7.97
C PHE A 375 0.01 -21.28 6.50
N VAL A 376 -1.28 -21.18 6.22
CA VAL A 376 -1.81 -21.16 4.84
C VAL A 376 -2.80 -20.01 4.72
N ALA A 377 -2.58 -19.14 3.75
CA ALA A 377 -3.58 -18.19 3.30
C ALA A 377 -4.18 -18.66 1.97
N LYS A 378 -5.48 -18.50 1.82
CA LYS A 378 -6.23 -18.88 0.61
C LYS A 378 -7.18 -17.77 0.22
N GLU A 379 -7.28 -17.52 -1.08
CA GLU A 379 -8.26 -16.61 -1.66
C GLU A 379 -8.83 -17.19 -2.96
N ARG A 380 -9.90 -16.59 -3.44
CA ARG A 380 -10.50 -16.94 -4.72
C ARG A 380 -10.71 -15.67 -5.53
N VAL A 381 -10.12 -15.64 -6.71
CA VAL A 381 -10.12 -14.47 -7.59
C VAL A 381 -10.27 -14.90 -9.05
N ASP A 382 -10.88 -14.03 -9.86
CA ASP A 382 -10.96 -14.13 -11.31
C ASP A 382 -10.77 -12.75 -11.97
#